data_80a6acc41421522ebd5cc76f7c4f6bbf
#
_entry.id   80a6acc41421522ebd5cc76f7c4f6bbf
#
_cell.length_a   1.000
_cell.length_b   1.000
_cell.length_c   1.000
_cell.angle_alpha   90.00
_cell.angle_beta   90.00
_cell.angle_gamma   90.00
#
_symmetry.space_group_name_H-M   'P 1'
#
loop_
_entity.id
_entity.type
_entity.pdbx_description
1 polymer ?
#
loop_
_entity_poly.entity_id
_entity_poly.type
_entity_poly.pdbx_seq_one_letter_code
_entity_poly.pdbx_strand_id
1 'polypeptide(L)' 'MDPIFEIELGDCPICRGVGAMQDEQGWCVSVNCLDCGAETAHASYHTPEERLEAAKRVALLWNMGKVIHTGVGD' A
#
# COMPACT_ATOMS: atom_id res chain seq x y z
N MET A 1 -15.35 4.51 10.41
CA MET A 1 -14.56 4.28 9.20
C MET A 1 -13.14 3.92 9.58
N ASP A 2 -12.55 3.02 8.84
CA ASP A 2 -11.23 2.52 9.18
C ASP A 2 -10.18 3.58 8.85
N PRO A 3 -9.37 4.02 9.81
CA PRO A 3 -8.42 5.10 9.57
C PRO A 3 -7.35 4.77 8.53
N ILE A 4 -7.05 3.52 8.29
CA ILE A 4 -6.01 3.22 7.30
C ILE A 4 -6.48 3.53 5.87
N PHE A 5 -7.78 3.51 5.61
CA PHE A 5 -8.28 3.82 4.29
C PHE A 5 -8.44 5.33 4.07
N GLU A 6 -8.19 6.12 5.11
CA GLU A 6 -8.24 7.57 4.99
C GLU A 6 -6.86 8.17 4.75
N ILE A 7 -5.81 7.35 4.77
CA ILE A 7 -4.45 7.84 4.53
C ILE A 7 -4.34 8.24 3.07
N GLU A 8 -3.82 9.42 2.84
CA GLU A 8 -3.70 9.96 1.49
C GLU A 8 -2.59 9.27 0.72
N LEU A 9 -2.90 8.79 -0.47
CA LEU A 9 -1.95 8.12 -1.35
C LEU A 9 -1.81 8.93 -2.63
N GLY A 10 -0.58 9.15 -3.06
CA GLY A 10 -0.32 9.81 -4.32
C GLY A 10 -0.58 8.88 -5.50
N ASP A 11 -0.27 9.36 -6.68
CA ASP A 11 -0.42 8.55 -7.88
C ASP A 11 0.62 7.45 -7.93
N CYS A 12 0.31 6.39 -8.64
CA CYS A 12 1.25 5.30 -8.84
C CYS A 12 2.57 5.84 -9.43
N PRO A 13 3.71 5.49 -8.86
CA PRO A 13 4.98 5.99 -9.37
C PRO A 13 5.37 5.40 -10.72
N ILE A 14 4.68 4.37 -11.18
CA ILE A 14 4.99 3.71 -12.44
C ILE A 14 4.05 4.15 -13.55
N CYS A 15 2.74 4.02 -13.33
CA CYS A 15 1.77 4.31 -14.38
C CYS A 15 0.88 5.50 -14.07
N ARG A 16 1.02 6.09 -12.91
CA ARG A 16 0.22 7.21 -12.41
C ARG A 16 -1.24 6.86 -12.19
N GLY A 17 -1.52 5.57 -12.03
CA GLY A 17 -2.85 5.14 -11.71
C GLY A 17 -3.19 5.36 -10.24
N VAL A 18 -4.31 4.81 -9.83
CA VAL A 18 -4.81 4.99 -8.47
C VAL A 18 -4.27 3.91 -7.56
N GLY A 19 -3.72 4.32 -6.42
CA GLY A 19 -3.29 3.37 -5.41
C GLY A 19 -4.42 3.05 -4.44
N ALA A 20 -4.38 1.85 -3.89
CA ALA A 20 -5.38 1.42 -2.93
C ALA A 20 -4.70 0.71 -1.78
N MET A 21 -5.13 1.04 -0.56
CA MET A 21 -4.64 0.38 0.63
C MET A 21 -5.31 -0.99 0.72
N GLN A 22 -4.50 -2.02 0.98
CA GLN A 22 -4.99 -3.39 1.12
C GLN A 22 -4.65 -3.92 2.51
N ASP A 23 -5.61 -4.59 3.12
CA ASP A 23 -5.40 -5.26 4.41
C ASP A 23 -5.51 -6.76 4.15
N GLU A 24 -4.37 -7.45 4.23
CA GLU A 24 -4.34 -8.86 3.92
C GLU A 24 -4.72 -9.67 5.14
N GLN A 25 -5.95 -10.14 5.17
CA GLN A 25 -6.45 -11.07 6.18
C GLN A 25 -6.28 -10.61 7.62
N GLY A 26 -6.14 -9.31 7.82
CA GLY A 26 -6.08 -8.78 9.17
C GLY A 26 -4.73 -8.88 9.86
N TRP A 27 -3.65 -9.13 9.14
CA TRP A 27 -2.34 -9.22 9.77
C TRP A 27 -1.22 -8.50 9.02
N CYS A 28 -1.48 -8.01 7.83
CA CYS A 28 -0.51 -7.15 7.15
C CYS A 28 -1.23 -6.21 6.18
N VAL A 29 -0.57 -5.13 5.82
CA VAL A 29 -1.12 -4.14 4.91
C VAL A 29 -0.12 -3.82 3.82
N SER A 30 -0.62 -3.37 2.69
CA SER A 30 0.20 -2.91 1.58
C SER A 30 -0.59 -1.93 0.74
N VAL A 31 0.07 -1.26 -0.20
CA VAL A 31 -0.60 -0.39 -1.16
C VAL A 31 -0.37 -0.98 -2.54
N ASN A 32 -1.43 -1.07 -3.31
CA ASN A 32 -1.38 -1.65 -4.65
C ASN A 32 -1.93 -0.66 -5.66
N CYS A 33 -1.37 -0.68 -6.86
CA CYS A 33 -1.94 0.08 -7.97
C CYS A 33 -3.06 -0.75 -8.60
N LEU A 34 -4.17 -0.10 -8.85
CA LEU A 34 -5.31 -0.78 -9.47
C LEU A 34 -5.15 -0.91 -10.98
N ASP A 35 -4.21 -0.22 -11.56
CA ASP A 35 -4.01 -0.23 -13.01
C ASP A 35 -2.85 -1.11 -13.47
N CYS A 36 -1.67 -0.94 -12.90
CA CYS A 36 -0.50 -1.68 -13.39
C CYS A 36 -0.07 -2.81 -12.48
N GLY A 37 -0.65 -2.92 -11.28
CA GLY A 37 -0.29 -3.99 -10.38
C GLY A 37 0.93 -3.75 -9.52
N ALA A 38 1.51 -2.57 -9.58
CA ALA A 38 2.64 -2.25 -8.70
C ALA A 38 2.17 -2.26 -7.25
N GLU A 39 3.03 -2.68 -6.34
CA GLU A 39 2.65 -2.73 -4.94
C GLU A 39 3.84 -2.46 -4.05
N THR A 40 3.58 -2.01 -2.82
CA THR A 40 4.62 -1.84 -1.82
C THR A 40 4.89 -3.18 -1.15
N ALA A 41 6.00 -3.25 -0.41
CA ALA A 41 6.23 -4.39 0.45
C ALA A 41 5.14 -4.42 1.52
N HIS A 42 4.81 -5.59 2.00
CA HIS A 42 3.80 -5.73 3.05
C HIS A 42 4.39 -5.38 4.40
N ALA A 43 3.61 -4.72 5.23
CA ALA A 43 4.00 -4.42 6.60
C ALA A 43 3.05 -5.18 7.53
N SER A 44 3.60 -6.05 8.35
CA SER A 44 2.79 -6.86 9.25
C SER A 44 2.48 -6.09 10.53
N TYR A 45 1.42 -6.50 11.21
CA TYR A 45 1.03 -5.90 12.47
C TYR A 45 0.38 -6.96 13.36
N HIS A 46 0.40 -6.72 14.66
CA HIS A 46 -0.19 -7.64 15.63
C HIS A 46 -1.29 -6.99 16.46
N THR A 47 -1.31 -5.67 16.54
CA THR A 47 -2.32 -4.95 17.31
C THR A 47 -2.95 -3.86 16.44
N PRO A 48 -4.15 -3.36 16.84
CA PRO A 48 -4.77 -2.28 16.07
C PRO A 48 -3.91 -1.02 15.97
N GLU A 49 -3.13 -0.73 16.99
CA GLU A 49 -2.24 0.42 16.95
C GLU A 49 -1.13 0.20 15.94
N GLU A 50 -0.58 -1.01 15.92
CA GLU A 50 0.46 -1.35 14.93
C GLU A 50 -0.09 -1.35 13.53
N ARG A 51 -1.36 -1.67 13.37
CA ARG A 51 -2.01 -1.66 12.06
C ARG A 51 -1.95 -0.27 11.44
N LEU A 52 -2.25 0.75 12.23
CA LEU A 52 -2.21 2.11 11.73
C LEU A 52 -0.77 2.51 11.37
N GLU A 53 0.19 2.14 12.21
CA GLU A 53 1.60 2.44 11.94
C GLU A 53 2.07 1.73 10.67
N ALA A 54 1.68 0.47 10.50
CA ALA A 54 2.04 -0.29 9.31
C ALA A 54 1.45 0.37 8.06
N ALA A 55 0.20 0.81 8.15
CA ALA A 55 -0.46 1.47 7.03
C ALA A 55 0.24 2.78 6.67
N LYS A 56 0.65 3.55 7.67
CA LYS A 56 1.40 4.78 7.41
C LYS A 56 2.74 4.49 6.76
N ARG A 57 3.38 3.40 7.16
CA ARG A 57 4.66 3.01 6.58
C ARG A 57 4.53 2.65 5.11
N VAL A 58 3.53 1.82 4.77
CA VAL A 58 3.36 1.45 3.36
C VAL A 58 2.89 2.63 2.52
N ALA A 59 2.09 3.52 3.10
CA ALA A 59 1.69 4.74 2.40
C ALA A 59 2.91 5.61 2.09
N LEU A 60 3.84 5.70 3.02
CA LEU A 60 5.07 6.44 2.81
C LEU A 60 5.89 5.82 1.69
N LEU A 61 6.02 4.49 1.70
CA LEU A 61 6.75 3.79 0.64
C LEU A 61 6.13 4.07 -0.72
N TRP A 62 4.81 4.02 -0.79
CA TRP A 62 4.09 4.31 -2.03
C TRP A 62 4.36 5.73 -2.50
N ASN A 63 4.25 6.69 -1.60
CA ASN A 63 4.42 8.09 -1.96
C ASN A 63 5.87 8.44 -2.30
N MET A 64 6.83 7.63 -1.85
CA MET A 64 8.23 7.80 -2.19
C MET A 64 8.62 7.07 -3.47
N GLY A 65 7.70 6.34 -4.06
CA GLY A 65 7.99 5.59 -5.27
C GLY A 65 8.67 4.25 -5.03
N LYS A 66 8.69 3.78 -3.80
CA LYS A 66 9.34 2.52 -3.48
C LYS A 66 8.36 1.37 -3.59
N VAL A 67 8.07 1.00 -4.81
CA VAL A 67 7.12 -0.08 -5.09
C VAL A 67 7.80 -1.17 -5.89
N ILE A 68 7.23 -2.37 -5.82
CA ILE A 68 7.67 -3.50 -6.60
C ILE A 68 6.66 -3.69 -7.71
N HIS A 69 7.13 -3.65 -8.94
CA HIS A 69 6.26 -3.90 -10.07
C HIS A 69 6.43 -5.36 -10.46
N THR A 70 5.59 -6.19 -9.89
CA THR A 70 5.63 -7.60 -10.21
C THR A 70 4.92 -7.84 -11.50
N GLY A 71 5.12 -6.97 -12.35
CA GLY A 71 4.41 -6.85 -13.51
C GLY A 71 4.26 -8.02 -14.28
N VAL A 72 3.14 -8.09 -14.65
CA VAL A 72 2.85 -9.06 -15.45
C VAL A 72 3.48 -8.98 -16.75
N GLY A 73 3.80 -9.99 -17.29
CA GLY A 73 4.27 -9.99 -18.61
C GLY A 73 5.65 -9.53 -18.78
N ASP A 74 6.22 -9.29 -17.73
CA ASP A 74 7.55 -8.89 -17.90
C ASP A 74 8.43 -9.94 -18.30
#